data_affd2d20811d52ad2dfc47a133440874
#
_entry.id   affd2d20811d52ad2dfc47a133440874
#
_cell.length_a   1.000
_cell.length_b   1.000
_cell.length_c   1.000
_cell.angle_alpha   90.00
_cell.angle_beta   90.00
_cell.angle_gamma   90.00
#
_symmetry.space_group_name_H-M   'P 1'
#
loop_
_entity.id
_entity.type
_entity.pdbx_description
1 polymer ?
#
loop_
_entity_poly.entity_id
_entity_poly.type
_entity_poly.pdbx_seq_one_letter_code
_entity_poly.pdbx_strand_id
1 'polypeptide(L)'
;GYDQKGNLIRQLEKVTQKQVEFYMRDTPQYPHTSTIISELLKRAIKNEKDDIEKIIKLTNFVSEYVEDDYESNSISVFDVIETKKGDCTEHAQLFTVLARAAGFPTREVGGWAYDGKNRFIPHAWTEVAIKLDDDYYWVPADPTWDMIIPVVHIKSNAESILGKFSLILKEINFANGEKIQY
;
A
#
# COMPACT_ATOMS: atom_id res chain seq x y z
N GLY A 1 5.32 16.08 -6.82
CA GLY A 1 5.30 17.52 -7.08
C GLY A 1 4.27 17.91 -8.11
N TYR A 2 4.04 19.19 -8.29
CA TYR A 2 3.16 19.73 -9.32
C TYR A 2 4.01 20.48 -10.35
N ASP A 3 3.61 20.44 -11.63
CA ASP A 3 4.22 21.26 -12.67
C ASP A 3 3.77 22.74 -12.53
N GLN A 4 4.36 23.63 -13.35
CA GLN A 4 4.00 25.05 -13.35
C GLN A 4 2.53 25.33 -13.73
N LYS A 5 1.80 24.32 -14.24
CA LYS A 5 0.38 24.39 -14.59
C LYS A 5 -0.52 23.77 -13.52
N GLY A 6 0.06 23.29 -12.39
CA GLY A 6 -0.67 22.63 -11.32
C GLY A 6 -1.01 21.17 -11.59
N ASN A 7 -0.43 20.53 -12.62
CA ASN A 7 -0.62 19.10 -12.83
C ASN A 7 0.29 18.31 -11.89
N LEU A 8 -0.24 17.26 -11.29
CA LEU A 8 0.54 16.37 -10.43
C LEU A 8 1.63 15.68 -11.27
N ILE A 9 2.89 16.06 -11.05
CA ILE A 9 4.04 15.33 -11.56
C ILE A 9 4.45 14.30 -10.52
N ARG A 10 3.77 13.19 -10.47
CA ARG A 10 4.28 12.03 -9.75
C ARG A 10 4.96 11.14 -10.80
N GLN A 11 6.27 11.19 -10.82
CA GLN A 11 7.04 10.24 -11.59
C GLN A 11 6.93 8.90 -10.85
N LEU A 12 6.12 7.97 -11.36
CA LEU A 12 6.04 6.62 -10.84
C LEU A 12 7.40 5.93 -11.04
N GLU A 13 7.84 5.20 -10.03
CA GLU A 13 9.07 4.38 -10.11
C GLU A 13 8.81 3.21 -11.07
N LYS A 14 9.68 3.07 -12.09
CA LYS A 14 9.59 1.96 -13.03
C LYS A 14 10.01 0.65 -12.37
N VAL A 15 9.28 -0.40 -12.65
CA VAL A 15 9.52 -1.75 -12.11
C VAL A 15 10.37 -2.55 -13.09
N THR A 16 11.44 -3.15 -12.60
CA THR A 16 12.26 -4.05 -13.40
C THR A 16 11.67 -5.44 -13.47
N GLN A 17 11.98 -6.20 -14.53
CA GLN A 17 11.56 -7.59 -14.66
C GLN A 17 11.99 -8.46 -13.46
N LYS A 18 13.18 -8.23 -12.92
CA LYS A 18 13.65 -8.92 -11.70
C LYS A 18 12.77 -8.64 -10.48
N GLN A 19 12.26 -7.42 -10.34
CA GLN A 19 11.33 -7.06 -9.26
C GLN A 19 9.97 -7.72 -9.48
N VAL A 20 9.45 -7.77 -10.71
CA VAL A 20 8.21 -8.51 -11.03
C VAL A 20 8.34 -9.96 -10.56
N GLU A 21 9.38 -10.65 -10.97
CA GLU A 21 9.62 -12.06 -10.60
C GLU A 21 9.83 -12.23 -9.09
N PHE A 22 10.54 -11.30 -8.46
CA PHE A 22 10.81 -11.35 -7.02
C PHE A 22 9.52 -11.22 -6.21
N TYR A 23 8.69 -10.22 -6.53
CA TYR A 23 7.48 -9.93 -5.77
C TYR A 23 6.28 -10.84 -6.10
N MET A 24 6.41 -11.69 -7.11
CA MET A 24 5.45 -12.77 -7.42
C MET A 24 5.80 -14.11 -6.81
N ARG A 25 6.88 -14.21 -6.01
CA ARG A 25 7.22 -15.47 -5.35
C ARG A 25 6.23 -15.80 -4.23
N ASP A 26 5.76 -17.06 -4.24
CA ASP A 26 5.01 -17.62 -3.14
C ASP A 26 5.97 -17.95 -2.00
N THR A 27 5.68 -17.48 -0.81
CA THR A 27 6.54 -17.68 0.37
C THR A 27 5.67 -17.87 1.61
N PRO A 28 6.21 -18.41 2.72
CA PRO A 28 5.45 -18.51 3.97
C PRO A 28 4.88 -17.19 4.48
N GLN A 29 5.59 -16.07 4.23
CA GLN A 29 5.11 -14.73 4.59
C GLN A 29 4.00 -14.24 3.63
N TYR A 30 4.05 -14.65 2.36
CA TYR A 30 3.10 -14.23 1.31
C TYR A 30 2.56 -15.46 0.56
N PRO A 31 1.71 -16.29 1.19
CA PRO A 31 1.20 -17.55 0.64
C PRO A 31 0.04 -17.31 -0.34
N HIS A 32 0.29 -16.57 -1.42
CA HIS A 32 -0.74 -16.08 -2.32
C HIS A 32 -1.37 -17.17 -3.19
N THR A 33 -0.76 -18.36 -3.26
CA THR A 33 -1.30 -19.51 -4.01
C THR A 33 -2.23 -20.39 -3.17
N SER A 34 -2.43 -20.07 -1.88
CA SER A 34 -3.29 -20.88 -1.01
C SER A 34 -4.76 -20.79 -1.38
N THR A 35 -5.51 -21.88 -1.12
CA THR A 35 -6.95 -21.96 -1.40
C THR A 35 -7.75 -20.89 -0.66
N ILE A 36 -7.42 -20.63 0.62
CA ILE A 36 -8.10 -19.62 1.44
C ILE A 36 -7.96 -18.25 0.82
N ILE A 37 -6.75 -17.89 0.36
CA ILE A 37 -6.49 -16.62 -0.31
C ILE A 37 -7.27 -16.52 -1.64
N SER A 38 -7.30 -17.60 -2.42
CA SER A 38 -8.07 -17.66 -3.67
C SER A 38 -9.57 -17.44 -3.45
N GLU A 39 -10.13 -18.01 -2.39
CA GLU A 39 -11.54 -17.83 -2.03
C GLU A 39 -11.83 -16.40 -1.56
N LEU A 40 -10.94 -15.83 -0.76
CA LEU A 40 -11.06 -14.47 -0.28
C LEU A 40 -10.95 -13.47 -1.44
N LEU A 41 -10.02 -13.70 -2.36
CA LEU A 41 -9.86 -12.90 -3.58
C LEU A 41 -11.14 -12.89 -4.43
N LYS A 42 -11.76 -14.06 -4.66
CA LYS A 42 -13.03 -14.14 -5.42
C LYS A 42 -14.13 -13.28 -4.77
N ARG A 43 -14.17 -13.22 -3.44
CA ARG A 43 -15.13 -12.38 -2.71
C ARG A 43 -14.82 -10.90 -2.89
N ALA A 44 -13.53 -10.53 -2.85
CA ALA A 44 -13.08 -9.15 -2.92
C ALA A 44 -13.34 -8.51 -4.31
N ILE A 45 -12.87 -9.15 -5.37
CA ILE A 45 -12.93 -8.56 -6.72
C ILE A 45 -14.11 -9.08 -7.57
N LYS A 46 -14.78 -10.16 -7.14
CA LYS A 46 -15.88 -10.81 -7.90
C LYS A 46 -15.42 -11.14 -9.33
N ASN A 47 -16.11 -10.59 -10.32
CA ASN A 47 -15.84 -10.83 -11.76
C ASN A 47 -15.18 -9.63 -12.44
N GLU A 48 -14.51 -8.77 -11.66
CA GLU A 48 -13.85 -7.57 -12.20
C GLU A 48 -12.76 -7.94 -13.21
N LYS A 49 -12.71 -7.23 -14.34
CA LYS A 49 -11.75 -7.44 -15.42
C LYS A 49 -10.71 -6.34 -15.51
N ASP A 50 -11.11 -5.11 -15.17
CA ASP A 50 -10.21 -3.97 -15.19
C ASP A 50 -9.21 -4.04 -14.04
N ASP A 51 -7.93 -3.86 -14.34
CA ASP A 51 -6.86 -4.04 -13.37
C ASP A 51 -6.83 -2.92 -12.33
N ILE A 52 -7.16 -1.69 -12.71
CA ILE A 52 -7.24 -0.57 -11.76
C ILE A 52 -8.44 -0.77 -10.81
N GLU A 53 -9.59 -1.16 -11.36
CA GLU A 53 -10.78 -1.46 -10.57
C GLU A 53 -10.57 -2.64 -9.62
N LYS A 54 -9.78 -3.66 -10.01
CA LYS A 54 -9.39 -4.73 -9.08
C LYS A 54 -8.61 -4.18 -7.89
N ILE A 55 -7.64 -3.29 -8.12
CA ILE A 55 -6.83 -2.70 -7.05
C ILE A 55 -7.70 -1.83 -6.14
N ILE A 56 -8.60 -1.01 -6.70
CA ILE A 56 -9.55 -0.21 -5.93
C ILE A 56 -10.42 -1.11 -5.04
N LYS A 57 -11.00 -2.17 -5.62
CA LYS A 57 -11.82 -3.12 -4.86
C LYS A 57 -11.04 -3.86 -3.77
N LEU A 58 -9.79 -4.22 -4.03
CA LEU A 58 -8.93 -4.85 -3.04
C LEU A 58 -8.61 -3.91 -1.88
N THR A 59 -8.33 -2.63 -2.19
CA THR A 59 -8.04 -1.61 -1.17
C THR A 59 -9.24 -1.42 -0.24
N ASN A 60 -10.41 -1.20 -0.83
CA ASN A 60 -11.66 -1.08 -0.08
C ASN A 60 -11.99 -2.37 0.70
N PHE A 61 -11.87 -3.54 0.05
CA PHE A 61 -12.16 -4.81 0.72
C PHE A 61 -11.30 -5.03 1.96
N VAL A 62 -10.00 -4.76 1.88
CA VAL A 62 -9.08 -4.96 3.03
C VAL A 62 -9.38 -3.96 4.13
N SER A 63 -9.62 -2.70 3.79
CA SER A 63 -10.01 -1.66 4.76
C SER A 63 -11.31 -2.01 5.51
N GLU A 64 -12.28 -2.64 4.84
CA GLU A 64 -13.52 -3.08 5.48
C GLU A 64 -13.40 -4.43 6.21
N TYR A 65 -12.45 -5.27 5.79
CA TYR A 65 -12.29 -6.64 6.31
C TYR A 65 -11.53 -6.69 7.62
N VAL A 66 -10.52 -5.83 7.77
CA VAL A 66 -9.63 -5.78 8.93
C VAL A 66 -10.04 -4.60 9.81
N GLU A 67 -10.40 -4.88 11.05
CA GLU A 67 -10.68 -3.86 12.08
C GLU A 67 -9.36 -3.37 12.68
N ASP A 68 -9.20 -2.05 12.85
CA ASP A 68 -8.03 -1.46 13.47
C ASP A 68 -7.85 -1.95 14.91
N ASP A 69 -6.76 -2.66 15.17
CA ASP A 69 -6.37 -3.14 16.49
C ASP A 69 -4.84 -3.03 16.67
N TYR A 70 -4.41 -2.01 17.37
CA TYR A 70 -2.98 -1.74 17.66
C TYR A 70 -2.36 -2.70 18.69
N GLU A 71 -3.17 -3.55 19.31
CA GLU A 71 -2.71 -4.60 20.24
C GLU A 71 -2.70 -5.98 19.56
N SER A 72 -3.00 -6.04 18.27
CA SER A 72 -2.97 -7.28 17.49
C SER A 72 -1.55 -7.88 17.51
N ASN A 73 -1.50 -9.19 17.69
CA ASN A 73 -0.26 -9.96 17.66
C ASN A 73 -0.30 -11.01 16.53
N SER A 74 -0.84 -10.66 15.39
CA SER A 74 -0.88 -11.54 14.22
C SER A 74 0.53 -11.91 13.78
N ILE A 75 0.80 -13.21 13.64
CA ILE A 75 2.11 -13.74 13.24
C ILE A 75 2.12 -14.00 11.73
N SER A 76 0.96 -14.23 11.14
CA SER A 76 0.79 -14.58 9.74
C SER A 76 -0.46 -13.96 9.14
N VAL A 77 -0.52 -13.91 7.81
CA VAL A 77 -1.73 -13.46 7.11
C VAL A 77 -2.95 -14.34 7.41
N PHE A 78 -2.76 -15.59 7.80
CA PHE A 78 -3.88 -16.48 8.18
C PHE A 78 -4.49 -16.08 9.51
N ASP A 79 -3.67 -15.60 10.46
CA ASP A 79 -4.18 -15.04 11.72
C ASP A 79 -5.00 -13.78 11.45
N VAL A 80 -4.53 -12.91 10.55
CA VAL A 80 -5.29 -11.73 10.11
C VAL A 80 -6.64 -12.12 9.50
N ILE A 81 -6.67 -13.16 8.66
CA ILE A 81 -7.91 -13.65 8.05
C ILE A 81 -8.88 -14.20 9.09
N GLU A 82 -8.38 -14.91 10.10
CA GLU A 82 -9.19 -15.51 11.15
C GLU A 82 -9.72 -14.46 12.13
N THR A 83 -8.84 -13.59 12.64
CA THR A 83 -9.18 -12.59 13.67
C THR A 83 -9.89 -11.38 13.08
N LYS A 84 -9.59 -11.03 11.83
CA LYS A 84 -10.00 -9.80 11.14
C LYS A 84 -9.58 -8.54 11.88
N LYS A 85 -8.44 -8.58 12.55
CA LYS A 85 -7.89 -7.50 13.35
C LYS A 85 -6.43 -7.26 13.01
N GLY A 86 -6.02 -6.01 13.05
CA GLY A 86 -4.64 -5.63 12.82
C GLY A 86 -4.44 -4.13 12.73
N ASP A 87 -3.17 -3.72 12.68
CA ASP A 87 -2.78 -2.35 12.40
C ASP A 87 -2.46 -2.16 10.90
N CYS A 88 -1.76 -1.09 10.56
CA CYS A 88 -1.37 -0.82 9.17
C CYS A 88 -0.50 -1.94 8.56
N THR A 89 0.24 -2.69 9.37
CA THR A 89 1.10 -3.79 8.90
C THR A 89 0.26 -4.97 8.42
N GLU A 90 -0.74 -5.38 9.19
CA GLU A 90 -1.65 -6.48 8.85
C GLU A 90 -2.52 -6.12 7.63
N HIS A 91 -3.01 -4.88 7.54
CA HIS A 91 -3.72 -4.40 6.35
C HIS A 91 -2.82 -4.49 5.11
N ALA A 92 -1.58 -4.00 5.19
CA ALA A 92 -0.63 -4.06 4.09
C ALA A 92 -0.27 -5.50 3.70
N GLN A 93 -0.10 -6.39 4.68
CA GLN A 93 0.20 -7.80 4.45
C GLN A 93 -0.95 -8.51 3.73
N LEU A 94 -2.19 -8.38 4.23
CA LEU A 94 -3.35 -9.01 3.61
C LEU A 94 -3.58 -8.50 2.19
N PHE A 95 -3.48 -7.19 1.99
CA PHE A 95 -3.58 -6.61 0.65
C PHE A 95 -2.50 -7.16 -0.28
N THR A 96 -1.23 -7.22 0.18
CA THR A 96 -0.11 -7.74 -0.62
C THR A 96 -0.36 -9.16 -1.09
N VAL A 97 -0.86 -10.03 -0.22
CA VAL A 97 -1.15 -11.43 -0.57
C VAL A 97 -2.31 -11.52 -1.57
N LEU A 98 -3.38 -10.76 -1.37
CA LEU A 98 -4.53 -10.73 -2.29
C LEU A 98 -4.15 -10.14 -3.66
N ALA A 99 -3.37 -9.07 -3.69
CA ALA A 99 -2.93 -8.46 -4.94
C ALA A 99 -2.01 -9.41 -5.74
N ARG A 100 -1.07 -10.10 -5.06
CA ARG A 100 -0.25 -11.15 -5.71
C ARG A 100 -1.10 -12.31 -6.23
N ALA A 101 -2.10 -12.75 -5.49
CA ALA A 101 -3.05 -13.77 -5.94
C ALA A 101 -3.87 -13.31 -7.16
N ALA A 102 -4.12 -12.02 -7.29
CA ALA A 102 -4.76 -11.42 -8.47
C ALA A 102 -3.80 -11.22 -9.65
N GLY A 103 -2.50 -11.54 -9.50
CA GLY A 103 -1.48 -11.42 -10.55
C GLY A 103 -0.67 -10.13 -10.51
N PHE A 104 -0.79 -9.30 -9.48
CA PHE A 104 -0.07 -8.03 -9.37
C PHE A 104 1.16 -8.17 -8.46
N PRO A 105 2.38 -8.00 -8.97
CA PRO A 105 3.56 -7.89 -8.13
C PRO A 105 3.37 -6.74 -7.12
N THR A 106 3.48 -7.05 -5.84
CA THR A 106 3.15 -6.08 -4.79
C THR A 106 4.19 -6.15 -3.68
N ARG A 107 4.58 -5.00 -3.14
CA ARG A 107 5.49 -4.87 -2.00
C ARG A 107 4.88 -4.03 -0.89
N GLU A 108 5.19 -4.39 0.34
CA GLU A 108 4.94 -3.53 1.49
C GLU A 108 6.03 -2.46 1.56
N VAL A 109 5.64 -1.29 1.97
CA VAL A 109 6.54 -0.14 2.19
C VAL A 109 6.19 0.54 3.49
N GLY A 110 7.21 1.04 4.18
CA GLY A 110 7.06 1.78 5.40
C GLY A 110 7.54 3.22 5.26
N GLY A 111 7.05 4.08 6.12
CA GLY A 111 7.44 5.47 6.14
C GLY A 111 6.61 6.30 7.10
N TRP A 112 6.29 7.49 6.70
CA TRP A 112 5.52 8.45 7.48
C TRP A 112 4.32 8.91 6.66
N ALA A 113 3.15 8.89 7.28
CA ALA A 113 1.92 9.36 6.67
C ALA A 113 1.27 10.45 7.54
N TYR A 114 0.65 11.42 6.88
CA TYR A 114 -0.06 12.49 7.57
C TYR A 114 -1.42 12.01 8.06
N ASP A 115 -1.68 12.13 9.36
CA ASP A 115 -2.89 11.60 10.03
C ASP A 115 -4.14 12.49 9.88
N GLY A 116 -4.07 13.56 9.10
CA GLY A 116 -5.15 14.53 8.97
C GLY A 116 -5.32 15.46 10.19
N LYS A 117 -4.49 15.29 11.25
CA LYS A 117 -4.57 16.03 12.53
C LYS A 117 -3.27 16.75 12.87
N ASN A 118 -2.55 17.24 11.86
CA ASN A 118 -1.28 17.96 11.99
C ASN A 118 -0.10 17.12 12.48
N ARG A 119 -0.10 15.78 12.24
CA ARG A 119 1.02 14.92 12.61
C ARG A 119 1.37 13.98 11.47
N PHE A 120 2.67 13.70 11.33
CA PHE A 120 3.15 12.55 10.60
C PHE A 120 3.38 11.40 11.57
N ILE A 121 2.79 10.26 11.28
CA ILE A 121 2.90 9.04 12.08
C ILE A 121 3.65 7.96 11.28
N PRO A 122 4.39 7.06 11.95
CA PRO A 122 4.89 5.86 11.29
C PRO A 122 3.73 5.09 10.68
N HIS A 123 3.89 4.63 9.43
CA HIS A 123 2.81 3.96 8.72
C HIS A 123 3.36 2.96 7.71
N ALA A 124 2.62 1.87 7.51
CA ALA A 124 2.87 0.88 6.48
C ALA A 124 1.74 0.93 5.44
N TRP A 125 2.14 0.84 4.16
CA TRP A 125 1.21 0.74 3.03
C TRP A 125 1.79 -0.17 1.97
N THR A 126 1.24 -0.17 0.77
CA THR A 126 1.69 -1.04 -0.32
C THR A 126 2.04 -0.26 -1.59
N GLU A 127 2.86 -0.86 -2.43
CA GLU A 127 3.07 -0.44 -3.81
C GLU A 127 2.78 -1.64 -4.73
N VAL A 128 1.90 -1.44 -5.70
CA VAL A 128 1.45 -2.43 -6.67
C VAL A 128 2.08 -2.13 -8.01
N ALA A 129 2.68 -3.14 -8.66
CA ALA A 129 3.19 -2.99 -10.02
C ALA A 129 2.05 -3.11 -11.03
N ILE A 130 1.70 -2.01 -11.65
CA ILE A 130 0.67 -1.95 -12.69
C ILE A 130 1.32 -1.70 -14.05
N LYS A 131 0.86 -2.43 -15.05
CA LYS A 131 1.31 -2.26 -16.42
C LYS A 131 0.62 -1.05 -17.02
N LEU A 132 1.41 -0.05 -17.43
CA LEU A 132 0.98 1.13 -18.17
C LEU A 132 1.75 1.13 -19.49
N ASP A 133 1.04 1.01 -20.59
CA ASP A 133 1.61 0.77 -21.91
C ASP A 133 2.48 -0.51 -21.92
N ASP A 134 3.77 -0.39 -22.20
CA ASP A 134 4.71 -1.52 -22.28
C ASP A 134 5.51 -1.77 -20.99
N ASP A 135 5.39 -0.91 -20.00
CA ASP A 135 6.21 -0.93 -18.78
C ASP A 135 5.36 -1.11 -17.52
N TYR A 136 5.99 -1.63 -16.46
CA TYR A 136 5.40 -1.68 -15.13
C TYR A 136 5.86 -0.51 -14.28
N TYR A 137 4.95 0.02 -13.46
CA TYR A 137 5.22 1.11 -12.53
C TYR A 137 4.64 0.82 -11.15
N TRP A 138 5.37 1.22 -10.10
CA TRP A 138 4.88 1.13 -8.74
C TRP A 138 3.80 2.18 -8.48
N VAL A 139 2.60 1.71 -8.21
CA VAL A 139 1.44 2.54 -7.84
C VAL A 139 1.16 2.31 -6.36
N PRO A 140 1.24 3.32 -5.50
CA PRO A 140 0.97 3.15 -4.09
C PRO A 140 -0.53 3.00 -3.82
N ALA A 141 -0.85 2.08 -2.90
CA ALA A 141 -2.18 1.83 -2.36
C ALA A 141 -2.08 1.67 -0.84
N ASP A 142 -2.95 2.34 -0.12
CA ASP A 142 -3.04 2.26 1.33
C ASP A 142 -4.35 1.58 1.74
N PRO A 143 -4.31 0.29 2.07
CA PRO A 143 -5.50 -0.46 2.43
C PRO A 143 -6.00 -0.18 3.86
N THR A 144 -5.24 0.51 4.70
CA THR A 144 -5.69 0.93 6.03
C THR A 144 -6.68 2.08 5.93
N TRP A 145 -6.41 3.03 5.06
CA TRP A 145 -7.20 4.25 4.89
C TRP A 145 -8.04 4.28 3.61
N ASP A 146 -8.16 3.17 2.91
CA ASP A 146 -8.86 3.02 1.62
C ASP A 146 -8.43 4.08 0.58
N MET A 147 -7.11 4.22 0.38
CA MET A 147 -6.54 5.24 -0.48
C MET A 147 -5.74 4.63 -1.64
N ILE A 148 -6.01 5.11 -2.85
CA ILE A 148 -5.15 4.89 -4.00
C ILE A 148 -4.38 6.18 -4.31
N ILE A 149 -3.06 6.03 -4.54
CA ILE A 149 -2.13 7.16 -4.77
C ILE A 149 -2.20 8.20 -3.64
N PRO A 150 -1.99 7.80 -2.37
CA PRO A 150 -2.01 8.73 -1.26
C PRO A 150 -0.93 9.81 -1.44
N VAL A 151 -1.33 11.08 -1.35
CA VAL A 151 -0.44 12.22 -1.68
C VAL A 151 0.48 12.64 -0.52
N VAL A 152 0.17 12.23 0.70
CA VAL A 152 0.86 12.65 1.93
C VAL A 152 1.58 11.50 2.63
N HIS A 153 2.07 10.54 1.86
CA HIS A 153 2.91 9.45 2.32
C HIS A 153 4.36 9.69 1.90
N ILE A 154 5.27 9.62 2.86
CA ILE A 154 6.71 9.80 2.68
C ILE A 154 7.38 8.46 2.93
N LYS A 155 7.78 7.79 1.85
CA LYS A 155 8.47 6.51 1.90
C LYS A 155 9.83 6.67 2.57
N SER A 156 10.13 5.83 3.55
CA SER A 156 11.47 5.73 4.12
C SER A 156 12.29 4.70 3.36
N ASN A 157 13.59 4.97 3.21
CA ASN A 157 14.52 3.95 2.75
C ASN A 157 14.86 3.01 3.92
N ALA A 158 15.13 1.73 3.64
CA ALA A 158 15.41 0.72 4.67
C ALA A 158 16.54 1.12 5.64
N GLU A 159 17.51 1.90 5.19
CA GLU A 159 18.59 2.44 6.00
C GLU A 159 18.13 3.46 7.05
N SER A 160 17.01 4.13 6.86
CA SER A 160 16.47 5.13 7.79
C SER A 160 15.66 4.52 8.94
N ILE A 161 15.27 3.26 8.86
CA ILE A 161 14.49 2.58 9.90
C ILE A 161 15.36 2.26 11.15
N LEU A 162 16.66 2.09 10.97
CA LEU A 162 17.61 1.78 12.04
C LEU A 162 18.35 2.99 12.61
N GLY A 163 18.20 4.16 12.04
CA GLY A 163 18.84 5.40 12.48
C GLY A 163 17.88 6.35 13.19
N LYS A 164 18.44 7.26 14.01
CA LYS A 164 17.67 8.40 14.53
C LYS A 164 17.27 9.29 13.34
N PHE A 165 16.05 9.15 12.89
CA PHE A 165 15.50 9.92 11.81
C PHE A 165 14.85 11.20 12.36
N SER A 166 15.28 12.37 11.87
CA SER A 166 14.61 13.63 12.11
C SER A 166 14.06 14.14 10.78
N LEU A 167 12.74 14.11 10.64
CA LEU A 167 12.08 14.77 9.53
C LEU A 167 11.83 16.23 9.91
N ILE A 168 12.57 17.16 9.30
CA ILE A 168 12.32 18.59 9.45
C ILE A 168 11.45 19.01 8.27
N LEU A 169 10.14 19.08 8.51
CA LEU A 169 9.20 19.67 7.56
C LEU A 169 9.19 21.18 7.77
N LYS A 170 9.58 21.93 6.74
CA LYS A 170 9.53 23.39 6.78
C LYS A 170 8.20 23.93 6.28
N GLU A 171 7.62 23.29 5.29
CA GLU A 171 6.37 23.71 4.67
C GLU A 171 5.70 22.52 3.96
N ILE A 172 4.38 22.41 4.09
CA ILE A 172 3.54 21.53 3.27
C ILE A 172 2.59 22.44 2.49
N ASN A 173 2.61 22.31 1.16
CA ASN A 173 1.65 22.98 0.29
C ASN A 173 0.61 21.96 -0.17
N PHE A 174 -0.67 22.21 0.10
CA PHE A 174 -1.78 21.39 -0.34
C PHE A 174 -2.29 21.86 -1.72
N ALA A 175 -2.94 20.93 -2.44
CA ALA A 175 -3.50 21.22 -3.77
C ALA A 175 -4.61 22.29 -3.75
N ASN A 176 -5.27 22.50 -2.61
CA ASN A 176 -6.29 23.54 -2.40
C ASN A 176 -5.70 24.93 -2.09
N GLY A 177 -4.37 25.09 -2.11
CA GLY A 177 -3.65 26.34 -1.82
C GLY A 177 -3.38 26.58 -0.33
N GLU A 178 -3.82 25.70 0.55
CA GLU A 178 -3.44 25.77 1.97
C GLU A 178 -1.97 25.43 2.17
N LYS A 179 -1.36 26.09 3.15
CA LYS A 179 0.03 25.89 3.54
C LYS A 179 0.11 25.66 5.04
N ILE A 180 0.88 24.67 5.44
CA ILE A 180 1.29 24.49 6.83
C ILE A 180 2.78 24.82 6.91
N GLN A 181 3.15 25.78 7.77
CA GLN A 181 4.53 26.08 8.15
C GLN A 181 4.79 25.55 9.56
N TYR A 182 5.94 24.91 9.77
CA TYR A 182 6.40 24.36 11.06
C TYR A 182 7.59 25.10 11.58
#